data_651f33bbe601edcc89616daf1ddaa14a
#
_entry.id   651f33bbe601edcc89616daf1ddaa14a
#
_cell.length_a   1.000
_cell.length_b   1.000
_cell.length_c   1.000
_cell.angle_alpha   90.00
_cell.angle_beta   90.00
_cell.angle_gamma   90.00
#
_symmetry.space_group_name_H-M   'P 1'
#
loop_
_entity.id
_entity.type
_entity.pdbx_description
1 polymer ?
#
loop_
_entity_poly.entity_id
_entity_poly.type
_entity_poly.pdbx_seq_one_letter_code
_entity_poly.pdbx_strand_id
1 'polypeptide(L)'
;TSFLNFIAAPEERSVKQFILEQVNLSNFTTPQWALFSYLTDYVDTRGYLTITEEELKKKIPLPDGLFASCLRILQNLDPAGIGATSLTNCLKLQLQRKKQLTPLLENLIENHLNEIGAQNISHICQSLKTPKKQILAAIRLIKRLNPAPLEGLFETNSTYIVPDVIIRFM
;
A
#
# COMPACT_ATOMS: atom_id res chain seq x y z
N THR A 1 36.12 -6.62 -9.51
CA THR A 1 35.31 -6.76 -10.32
C THR A 1 34.10 -7.40 -10.00
N SER A 2 34.04 -8.52 -9.75
CA SER A 2 32.82 -9.13 -9.47
C SER A 2 32.09 -8.40 -8.38
N PHE A 3 32.79 -7.91 -7.41
CA PHE A 3 32.09 -7.22 -6.37
C PHE A 3 31.51 -5.91 -6.86
N LEU A 4 32.04 -5.37 -7.92
CA LEU A 4 31.43 -4.18 -8.50
C LEU A 4 30.07 -4.49 -9.05
N ASN A 5 29.92 -5.66 -9.61
CA ASN A 5 28.65 -6.04 -10.15
C ASN A 5 27.61 -6.23 -9.10
N PHE A 6 27.96 -6.87 -8.03
CA PHE A 6 26.93 -7.15 -7.06
C PHE A 6 26.57 -5.91 -6.26
N ILE A 7 27.38 -4.91 -6.27
CA ILE A 7 27.02 -3.67 -5.60
C ILE A 7 25.77 -3.06 -6.23
N ALA A 8 25.66 -3.15 -7.55
CA ALA A 8 24.51 -2.59 -8.22
C ALA A 8 23.25 -3.41 -8.00
N ALA A 9 23.41 -4.71 -7.82
CA ALA A 9 22.25 -5.57 -7.75
C ALA A 9 21.24 -5.18 -6.67
N PRO A 10 21.63 -4.83 -5.45
CA PRO A 10 20.65 -4.46 -4.44
C PRO A 10 19.80 -3.28 -4.82
N GLU A 11 20.32 -2.40 -5.66
CA GLU A 11 19.60 -1.21 -6.04
C GLU A 11 18.48 -1.51 -7.00
N GLU A 12 18.53 -2.66 -7.63
CA GLU A 12 17.51 -3.03 -8.59
C GLU A 12 16.50 -3.99 -8.01
N ARG A 13 16.49 -4.09 -6.70
CA ARG A 13 15.56 -4.95 -6.02
C ARG A 13 14.12 -4.56 -6.39
N SER A 14 13.35 -5.52 -6.84
CA SER A 14 12.00 -5.27 -7.28
C SER A 14 11.02 -5.30 -6.12
N VAL A 15 9.83 -4.76 -6.35
CA VAL A 15 8.74 -4.86 -5.39
C VAL A 15 8.46 -6.33 -5.07
N LYS A 16 8.45 -7.16 -6.11
CA LYS A 16 8.20 -8.59 -5.91
C LYS A 16 9.21 -9.22 -4.96
N GLN A 17 10.49 -8.92 -5.17
CA GLN A 17 11.53 -9.45 -4.29
C GLN A 17 11.35 -8.97 -2.87
N PHE A 18 11.03 -7.69 -2.71
CA PHE A 18 10.80 -7.11 -1.41
C PHE A 18 9.69 -7.84 -0.66
N ILE A 19 8.60 -8.14 -1.36
CA ILE A 19 7.49 -8.85 -0.76
C ILE A 19 7.84 -10.29 -0.43
N LEU A 20 8.45 -10.99 -1.38
CA LEU A 20 8.74 -12.40 -1.20
C LEU A 20 9.76 -12.66 -0.11
N GLU A 21 10.63 -11.71 0.16
CA GLU A 21 11.61 -11.85 1.24
C GLU A 21 10.97 -11.84 2.63
N GLN A 22 9.75 -11.35 2.73
CA GLN A 22 9.07 -11.27 4.02
C GLN A 22 8.28 -12.51 4.38
N VAL A 23 8.09 -13.44 3.43
CA VAL A 23 7.23 -14.59 3.66
C VAL A 23 8.05 -15.88 3.68
N ASN A 24 7.47 -16.89 4.32
CA ASN A 24 8.07 -18.22 4.39
C ASN A 24 7.19 -19.18 3.59
N LEU A 25 7.78 -19.77 2.57
CA LEU A 25 7.07 -20.70 1.69
C LEU A 25 6.33 -21.80 2.44
N SER A 26 6.89 -22.25 3.56
CA SER A 26 6.30 -23.35 4.31
C SER A 26 4.95 -22.97 4.94
N ASN A 27 4.62 -21.70 4.99
CA ASN A 27 3.34 -21.23 5.55
C ASN A 27 2.23 -21.19 4.52
N PHE A 28 2.51 -21.63 3.29
CA PHE A 28 1.55 -21.58 2.20
C PHE A 28 1.16 -22.97 1.74
N THR A 29 -0.10 -23.15 1.35
CA THR A 29 -0.46 -24.32 0.55
C THR A 29 0.05 -24.07 -0.87
N THR A 30 0.10 -25.13 -1.68
CA THR A 30 0.56 -24.99 -3.07
C THR A 30 -0.30 -23.98 -3.84
N PRO A 31 -1.65 -24.06 -3.80
CA PRO A 31 -2.47 -23.06 -4.49
C PRO A 31 -2.26 -21.64 -3.95
N GLN A 32 -2.10 -21.50 -2.63
CA GLN A 32 -1.85 -20.20 -2.06
C GLN A 32 -0.55 -19.60 -2.57
N TRP A 33 0.50 -20.40 -2.61
CA TRP A 33 1.80 -19.89 -3.07
C TRP A 33 1.73 -19.47 -4.53
N ALA A 34 1.09 -20.29 -5.36
CA ALA A 34 0.97 -19.97 -6.77
C ALA A 34 0.25 -18.64 -6.97
N LEU A 35 -0.87 -18.45 -6.28
CA LEU A 35 -1.63 -17.21 -6.43
C LEU A 35 -0.91 -16.03 -5.78
N PHE A 36 -0.35 -16.22 -4.59
CA PHE A 36 0.36 -15.15 -3.91
C PHE A 36 1.51 -14.63 -4.77
N SER A 37 2.31 -15.54 -5.31
CA SER A 37 3.42 -15.17 -6.16
C SER A 37 2.94 -14.40 -7.39
N TYR A 38 1.81 -14.85 -7.97
CA TYR A 38 1.23 -14.18 -9.11
C TYR A 38 0.77 -12.76 -8.76
N LEU A 39 0.13 -12.61 -7.60
CA LEU A 39 -0.34 -11.30 -7.17
C LEU A 39 0.78 -10.30 -6.96
N THR A 40 1.96 -10.77 -6.55
CA THR A 40 3.07 -9.84 -6.32
C THR A 40 3.49 -9.12 -7.59
N ASP A 41 3.20 -9.69 -8.76
CA ASP A 41 3.49 -9.00 -10.02
C ASP A 41 2.57 -7.81 -10.26
N TYR A 42 1.46 -7.75 -9.54
CA TYR A 42 0.48 -6.68 -9.69
C TYR A 42 0.54 -5.65 -8.56
N VAL A 43 1.57 -5.69 -7.73
CA VAL A 43 1.78 -4.65 -6.72
C VAL A 43 2.68 -3.59 -7.36
N ASP A 44 2.19 -2.35 -7.38
CA ASP A 44 2.94 -1.27 -8.04
C ASP A 44 4.00 -0.68 -7.10
N THR A 45 4.73 0.31 -7.60
CA THR A 45 5.83 0.90 -6.83
C THR A 45 5.36 1.73 -5.64
N ARG A 46 4.07 2.03 -5.56
CA ARG A 46 3.51 2.70 -4.41
C ARG A 46 3.05 1.71 -3.34
N GLY A 47 2.91 0.44 -3.70
CA GLY A 47 2.48 -0.60 -2.78
C GLY A 47 1.04 -1.06 -2.97
N TYR A 48 0.38 -0.60 -4.02
CA TYR A 48 -1.01 -0.93 -4.28
C TYR A 48 -1.14 -2.17 -5.15
N LEU A 49 -2.12 -3.01 -4.82
CA LEU A 49 -2.47 -4.13 -5.66
C LEU A 49 -3.36 -3.63 -6.80
N THR A 50 -2.92 -3.86 -8.03
CA THR A 50 -3.57 -3.26 -9.19
C THR A 50 -4.49 -4.21 -9.95
N ILE A 51 -4.73 -5.40 -9.43
CA ILE A 51 -5.66 -6.34 -10.06
C ILE A 51 -6.78 -6.68 -9.07
N THR A 52 -8.00 -6.78 -9.59
CA THR A 52 -9.15 -7.15 -8.76
C THR A 52 -9.42 -8.64 -8.87
N GLU A 53 -10.21 -9.14 -7.92
CA GLU A 53 -10.62 -10.54 -7.95
C GLU A 53 -11.40 -10.85 -9.22
N GLU A 54 -12.26 -9.94 -9.65
CA GLU A 54 -13.06 -10.12 -10.86
C GLU A 54 -12.19 -10.23 -12.10
N GLU A 55 -11.18 -9.37 -12.18
CA GLU A 55 -10.26 -9.42 -13.31
C GLU A 55 -9.48 -10.73 -13.32
N LEU A 56 -9.09 -11.17 -12.13
CA LEU A 56 -8.33 -12.39 -12.01
C LEU A 56 -9.14 -13.60 -12.40
N LYS A 57 -10.43 -13.63 -12.03
CA LYS A 57 -11.32 -14.73 -12.38
C LYS A 57 -11.48 -14.89 -13.88
N LYS A 58 -11.31 -13.81 -14.63
CA LYS A 58 -11.39 -13.87 -16.09
C LYS A 58 -10.16 -14.49 -16.70
N LYS A 59 -9.04 -14.50 -15.98
CA LYS A 59 -7.76 -14.97 -16.51
C LYS A 59 -7.43 -16.39 -16.09
N ILE A 60 -7.81 -16.79 -14.90
CA ILE A 60 -7.46 -18.09 -14.35
C ILE A 60 -8.63 -18.64 -13.55
N PRO A 61 -8.70 -19.98 -13.40
CA PRO A 61 -9.65 -20.56 -12.47
C PRO A 61 -9.26 -20.13 -11.05
N LEU A 62 -10.23 -19.64 -10.29
CA LEU A 62 -9.94 -19.11 -8.97
C LEU A 62 -10.89 -19.74 -7.95
N PRO A 63 -10.39 -20.64 -7.09
CA PRO A 63 -11.23 -21.21 -6.05
C PRO A 63 -11.74 -20.15 -5.08
N ASP A 64 -12.94 -20.39 -4.56
CA ASP A 64 -13.54 -19.46 -3.60
C ASP A 64 -12.64 -19.30 -2.40
N GLY A 65 -12.46 -18.04 -1.97
CA GLY A 65 -11.69 -17.75 -0.77
C GLY A 65 -10.20 -17.70 -0.94
N LEU A 66 -9.68 -18.18 -2.06
CA LEU A 66 -8.24 -18.20 -2.26
C LEU A 66 -7.68 -16.79 -2.40
N PHE A 67 -8.36 -15.94 -3.18
CA PHE A 67 -7.93 -14.56 -3.35
C PHE A 67 -7.92 -13.83 -2.01
N ALA A 68 -8.98 -13.96 -1.23
CA ALA A 68 -9.07 -13.29 0.07
C ALA A 68 -7.97 -13.76 1.02
N SER A 69 -7.67 -15.04 0.99
CA SER A 69 -6.62 -15.62 1.83
C SER A 69 -5.25 -15.01 1.48
N CYS A 70 -4.93 -14.97 0.19
CA CYS A 70 -3.65 -14.43 -0.26
C CYS A 70 -3.57 -12.93 -0.02
N LEU A 71 -4.67 -12.21 -0.23
CA LEU A 71 -4.70 -10.79 0.01
C LEU A 71 -4.44 -10.48 1.49
N ARG A 72 -5.04 -11.28 2.38
CA ARG A 72 -4.82 -11.08 3.81
C ARG A 72 -3.34 -11.24 4.16
N ILE A 73 -2.70 -12.25 3.59
CA ILE A 73 -1.28 -12.46 3.84
C ILE A 73 -0.48 -11.24 3.35
N LEU A 74 -0.77 -10.80 2.13
CA LEU A 74 -0.06 -9.66 1.55
C LEU A 74 -0.24 -8.40 2.40
N GLN A 75 -1.46 -8.13 2.84
CA GLN A 75 -1.75 -6.90 3.57
C GLN A 75 -1.23 -6.92 5.01
N ASN A 76 -0.76 -8.07 5.48
CA ASN A 76 -0.14 -8.15 6.80
C ASN A 76 1.37 -7.96 6.77
N LEU A 77 1.94 -7.77 5.59
CA LEU A 77 3.38 -7.56 5.46
C LEU A 77 3.73 -6.11 5.72
N ASP A 78 5.03 -5.83 5.79
CA ASP A 78 5.52 -4.48 6.00
C ASP A 78 5.81 -3.81 4.66
N PRO A 79 5.60 -2.51 4.57
CA PRO A 79 5.02 -1.62 5.57
C PRO A 79 3.49 -1.71 5.59
N ALA A 80 2.90 -1.17 6.66
CA ALA A 80 1.44 -1.14 6.76
C ALA A 80 0.86 -0.41 5.56
N GLY A 81 -0.22 -0.95 5.00
CA GLY A 81 -0.84 -0.40 3.81
C GLY A 81 -0.44 -1.11 2.52
N ILE A 82 0.59 -1.95 2.57
CA ILE A 82 1.00 -2.70 1.38
C ILE A 82 -0.12 -3.62 0.93
N GLY A 83 -0.28 -3.74 -0.38
CA GLY A 83 -1.34 -4.58 -0.94
C GLY A 83 -2.72 -3.94 -0.92
N ALA A 84 -2.80 -2.66 -0.58
CA ALA A 84 -4.07 -1.96 -0.56
C ALA A 84 -4.67 -1.89 -1.97
N THR A 85 -6.00 -1.95 -2.02
CA THR A 85 -6.70 -1.91 -3.30
C THR A 85 -7.21 -0.52 -3.65
N SER A 86 -7.14 0.42 -2.69
CA SER A 86 -7.56 1.80 -2.89
C SER A 86 -6.91 2.65 -1.81
N LEU A 87 -6.99 3.98 -1.97
CA LEU A 87 -6.50 4.89 -0.94
C LEU A 87 -7.23 4.67 0.38
N THR A 88 -8.55 4.55 0.32
CA THR A 88 -9.35 4.29 1.51
C THR A 88 -8.87 3.03 2.23
N ASN A 89 -8.67 1.96 1.48
CA ASN A 89 -8.19 0.70 2.04
C ASN A 89 -6.79 0.87 2.65
N CYS A 90 -5.91 1.60 1.97
CA CYS A 90 -4.55 1.82 2.44
C CYS A 90 -4.52 2.52 3.80
N LEU A 91 -5.32 3.56 3.93
CA LEU A 91 -5.36 4.32 5.18
C LEU A 91 -5.98 3.50 6.30
N LYS A 92 -7.03 2.75 6.01
CA LYS A 92 -7.64 1.89 7.02
C LYS A 92 -6.71 0.80 7.49
N LEU A 93 -5.94 0.20 6.59
CA LEU A 93 -4.98 -0.83 6.95
C LEU A 93 -3.94 -0.31 7.93
N GLN A 94 -3.46 0.92 7.69
CA GLN A 94 -2.46 1.51 8.57
C GLN A 94 -3.02 1.77 9.97
N LEU A 95 -4.25 2.27 10.05
CA LEU A 95 -4.87 2.52 11.34
C LEU A 95 -5.19 1.22 12.06
N GLN A 96 -5.61 0.20 11.33
CA GLN A 96 -5.83 -1.12 11.93
C GLN A 96 -4.55 -1.68 12.50
N ARG A 97 -3.44 -1.54 11.79
CA ARG A 97 -2.14 -2.03 12.25
C ARG A 97 -1.74 -1.36 13.55
N LYS A 98 -2.03 -0.07 13.69
CA LYS A 98 -1.72 0.70 14.88
C LYS A 98 -2.78 0.55 15.98
N LYS A 99 -3.86 -0.19 15.68
CA LYS A 99 -4.99 -0.35 16.60
C LYS A 99 -5.63 0.98 16.95
N GLN A 100 -5.69 1.87 15.99
CA GLN A 100 -6.23 3.21 16.15
C GLN A 100 -7.49 3.48 15.32
N LEU A 101 -7.96 2.49 14.57
CA LEU A 101 -9.15 2.68 13.75
C LEU A 101 -10.40 2.73 14.62
N THR A 102 -11.13 3.85 14.54
CA THR A 102 -12.39 4.04 15.26
C THR A 102 -13.51 4.21 14.26
N PRO A 103 -14.77 4.08 14.70
CA PRO A 103 -15.89 4.34 13.78
C PRO A 103 -15.85 5.73 13.15
N LEU A 104 -15.42 6.73 13.91
CA LEU A 104 -15.30 8.08 13.36
C LEU A 104 -14.24 8.14 12.26
N LEU A 105 -13.05 7.58 12.52
CA LEU A 105 -11.98 7.57 11.54
C LEU A 105 -12.40 6.78 10.29
N GLU A 106 -13.05 5.65 10.49
CA GLU A 106 -13.50 4.85 9.36
C GLU A 106 -14.48 5.63 8.50
N ASN A 107 -15.45 6.31 9.11
CA ASN A 107 -16.40 7.10 8.37
C ASN A 107 -15.74 8.25 7.62
N LEU A 108 -14.81 8.95 8.27
CA LEU A 108 -14.09 10.05 7.63
C LEU A 108 -13.33 9.55 6.39
N ILE A 109 -12.67 8.42 6.52
CA ILE A 109 -11.88 7.88 5.43
C ILE A 109 -12.78 7.39 4.29
N GLU A 110 -13.88 6.74 4.62
CA GLU A 110 -14.75 6.17 3.59
C GLU A 110 -15.60 7.20 2.86
N ASN A 111 -16.01 8.26 3.55
CA ASN A 111 -17.02 9.13 3.00
C ASN A 111 -16.62 10.60 2.89
N HIS A 112 -15.52 11.01 3.51
CA HIS A 112 -15.21 12.44 3.62
C HIS A 112 -13.79 12.83 3.23
N LEU A 113 -13.06 11.96 2.52
CA LEU A 113 -11.69 12.30 2.14
C LEU A 113 -11.61 13.53 1.25
N ASN A 114 -12.56 13.67 0.31
CA ASN A 114 -12.55 14.85 -0.55
C ASN A 114 -12.79 16.13 0.24
N GLU A 115 -13.67 16.08 1.22
CA GLU A 115 -13.94 17.23 2.05
C GLU A 115 -12.77 17.59 2.94
N ILE A 116 -12.04 16.57 3.42
CA ILE A 116 -10.82 16.81 4.20
C ILE A 116 -9.80 17.52 3.33
N GLY A 117 -9.62 17.06 2.10
CA GLY A 117 -8.71 17.70 1.17
C GLY A 117 -9.09 19.12 0.83
N ALA A 118 -10.39 19.40 0.77
CA ALA A 118 -10.90 20.74 0.49
C ALA A 118 -10.98 21.61 1.76
N GLN A 119 -10.63 21.03 2.92
CA GLN A 119 -10.67 21.72 4.20
C GLN A 119 -12.07 22.18 4.58
N ASN A 120 -13.09 21.44 4.14
CA ASN A 120 -14.47 21.78 4.43
C ASN A 120 -14.90 21.18 5.77
N ILE A 121 -14.29 21.67 6.84
CA ILE A 121 -14.45 21.09 8.17
C ILE A 121 -15.86 21.26 8.70
N SER A 122 -16.46 22.45 8.44
CA SER A 122 -17.80 22.72 8.93
C SER A 122 -18.82 21.72 8.41
N HIS A 123 -18.72 21.38 7.14
CA HIS A 123 -19.64 20.43 6.53
C HIS A 123 -19.47 19.03 7.15
N ILE A 124 -18.23 18.63 7.40
CA ILE A 124 -17.96 17.35 8.04
C ILE A 124 -18.58 17.31 9.43
N CYS A 125 -18.38 18.37 10.22
CA CYS A 125 -18.92 18.45 11.57
C CYS A 125 -20.46 18.33 11.56
N GLN A 126 -21.11 19.01 10.63
CA GLN A 126 -22.56 18.94 10.51
C GLN A 126 -23.03 17.57 10.09
N SER A 127 -22.34 17.00 9.11
CA SER A 127 -22.72 15.71 8.57
C SER A 127 -22.61 14.60 9.61
N LEU A 128 -21.56 14.64 10.42
CA LEU A 128 -21.31 13.60 11.40
C LEU A 128 -21.81 13.97 12.80
N LYS A 129 -22.33 15.18 12.95
CA LYS A 129 -22.85 15.66 14.24
C LYS A 129 -21.80 15.50 15.32
N THR A 130 -20.57 15.87 15.01
CA THR A 130 -19.43 15.69 15.87
C THR A 130 -18.73 17.03 16.09
N PRO A 131 -18.26 17.32 17.31
CA PRO A 131 -17.58 18.60 17.59
C PRO A 131 -16.33 18.77 16.74
N LYS A 132 -16.06 20.02 16.37
CA LYS A 132 -14.90 20.36 15.54
C LYS A 132 -13.59 19.83 16.12
N LYS A 133 -13.45 19.90 17.44
CA LYS A 133 -12.23 19.45 18.09
C LYS A 133 -11.93 17.99 17.80
N GLN A 134 -12.97 17.16 17.87
CA GLN A 134 -12.82 15.72 17.60
C GLN A 134 -12.53 15.48 16.12
N ILE A 135 -13.18 16.21 15.24
CA ILE A 135 -12.95 16.08 13.80
C ILE A 135 -11.51 16.46 13.47
N LEU A 136 -11.03 17.56 14.01
CA LEU A 136 -9.66 18.01 13.72
C LEU A 136 -8.63 17.03 14.25
N ALA A 137 -8.88 16.45 15.44
CA ALA A 137 -7.97 15.45 15.98
C ALA A 137 -7.90 14.21 15.10
N ALA A 138 -9.07 13.78 14.61
CA ALA A 138 -9.13 12.62 13.73
C ALA A 138 -8.41 12.90 12.41
N ILE A 139 -8.61 14.09 11.85
CA ILE A 139 -7.96 14.47 10.59
C ILE A 139 -6.44 14.50 10.76
N ARG A 140 -5.95 14.95 11.91
CA ARG A 140 -4.51 14.92 12.15
C ARG A 140 -3.93 13.53 12.11
N LEU A 141 -4.67 12.54 12.64
CA LEU A 141 -4.22 11.15 12.56
C LEU A 141 -4.20 10.68 11.11
N ILE A 142 -5.22 11.03 10.33
CA ILE A 142 -5.27 10.62 8.93
C ILE A 142 -4.10 11.23 8.15
N LYS A 143 -3.79 12.49 8.40
CA LYS A 143 -2.73 13.18 7.68
C LYS A 143 -1.34 12.64 7.98
N ARG A 144 -1.17 11.92 9.07
CA ARG A 144 0.10 11.29 9.41
C ARG A 144 0.32 9.98 8.68
N LEU A 145 -0.71 9.46 8.05
CA LEU A 145 -0.61 8.18 7.36
C LEU A 145 0.09 8.34 6.01
N ASN A 146 0.60 7.24 5.50
CA ASN A 146 1.34 7.25 4.25
C ASN A 146 0.44 6.74 3.13
N PRO A 147 0.03 7.60 2.19
CA PRO A 147 -0.86 7.15 1.10
C PRO A 147 -0.17 6.26 0.07
N ALA A 148 1.15 6.19 0.10
CA ALA A 148 1.91 5.37 -0.84
C ALA A 148 3.06 4.71 -0.10
N PRO A 149 2.78 3.57 0.59
CA PRO A 149 3.75 2.98 1.53
C PRO A 149 5.10 2.62 0.94
N LEU A 150 5.15 2.25 -0.33
CA LEU A 150 6.42 1.86 -0.96
C LEU A 150 7.06 2.96 -1.79
N GLU A 151 6.40 4.11 -1.89
CA GLU A 151 6.93 5.20 -2.70
C GLU A 151 8.30 5.62 -2.20
N GLY A 152 9.24 5.78 -3.14
CA GLY A 152 10.59 6.17 -2.80
C GLY A 152 11.53 5.02 -2.54
N LEU A 153 11.02 3.82 -2.27
CA LEU A 153 11.90 2.68 -2.02
C LEU A 153 12.48 2.10 -3.30
N PHE A 154 11.74 2.24 -4.41
CA PHE A 154 12.12 1.61 -5.66
C PHE A 154 12.25 2.58 -6.82
N GLU A 155 12.08 3.86 -6.57
CA GLU A 155 12.06 4.85 -7.63
C GLU A 155 13.39 5.52 -7.90
N THR A 156 14.30 5.40 -6.97
CA THR A 156 15.53 6.15 -7.09
C THR A 156 16.32 5.78 -8.31
N ASN A 157 16.16 4.58 -8.76
CA ASN A 157 16.96 4.13 -9.89
C ASN A 157 16.60 4.80 -11.18
N SER A 158 15.37 5.16 -11.29
CA SER A 158 14.95 5.71 -12.57
C SER A 158 15.43 7.11 -12.76
N THR A 159 15.75 7.75 -11.70
CA THR A 159 16.15 9.08 -11.86
C THR A 159 17.57 9.26 -11.81
N TYR A 160 18.05 9.02 -11.54
CA TYR A 160 19.26 9.34 -11.47
C TYR A 160 19.92 9.35 -12.42
N ILE A 161 19.61 9.22 -12.65
CA ILE A 161 20.22 9.25 -13.66
C ILE A 161 20.46 10.39 -14.23
N VAL A 162 20.22 10.95 -13.58
CA VAL A 162 20.31 11.81 -13.84
C VAL A 162 20.90 12.61 -13.98
N PRO A 163 21.08 12.64 -13.92
CA PRO A 163 21.52 13.42 -13.95
C PRO A 163 22.12 14.20 -14.07
N ASP A 164 21.88 14.16 -13.53
CA ASP A 164 22.20 14.63 -13.57
C ASP A 164 22.88 15.25 -13.56
N VAL A 165 22.97 15.28 -13.33
CA VAL A 165 23.25 15.53 -13.26
C VAL A 165 23.88 16.17 -13.31
N ILE A 166 23.89 16.14 -13.05
CA ILE A 166 24.08 16.44 -13.05
C ILE A 166 24.72 17.05 -13.00
N ILE A 167 24.75 17.13 -12.67
CA ILE A 167 24.85 17.35 -12.62
C ILE A 167 25.59 17.90 -12.54
N ARG A 168 25.86 17.98 -12.36
CA ARG A 168 26.06 18.19 -12.39
C ARG A 168 26.81 18.62 -12.58
N PHE A 169 26.73 18.61 -12.26
CA PHE A 169 26.83 18.57 -12.57
C PHE A 169 27.21 19.01 -12.90
N MET A 170 27.36 19.31 -12.77
CA MET A 170 27.20 19.42 -13.20
C MET A 170 27.30 19.73 -13.52
#